data_8a0b3fa79d96604c72a571c791e43b3a
#
_entry.id   8a0b3fa79d96604c72a571c791e43b3a
#
_cell.length_a   1.000
_cell.length_b   1.000
_cell.length_c   1.000
_cell.angle_alpha   90.00
_cell.angle_beta   90.00
_cell.angle_gamma   90.00
#
_symmetry.space_group_name_H-M   'P 1'
#
loop_
_entity.id
_entity.type
_entity.pdbx_description
1 polymer ?
#
loop_
_entity_poly.entity_id
_entity_poly.type
_entity_poly.pdbx_seq_one_letter_code
_entity_poly.pdbx_strand_id
1 'polypeptide(L)'
;MKEYIKKNKKGLILVSIGLFLLIFSLVMNKNLTKEDLKVSTISYNTDAEVPESKRLLSEDELLDIYINSNIDTFNFYSSMFQFDNSVLVNKIREDYQTLDLLNTDNLDKTILFYIEQLEENNSDLFDNKLNVSNPSKDYMVALIKYFTDIYDNVDFSIAAAIAQIESGYTSQHMLNKNNIFGGMSNGGLIKYKNIEYGIYRYIKLLSEGYFGKGLITVEDIGRVYNPTYNENGQKIAKPSWVNNVTIAMENYIETEDEVNIETLMNLKAEQ
;
A
#
# COMPACT_ATOMS: atom_id res chain seq x y z
N MET A 1 -10.35 8.31 36.62
CA MET A 1 -9.41 7.88 35.59
C MET A 1 -9.84 8.32 34.19
N LYS A 2 -11.06 8.02 33.70
CA LYS A 2 -11.55 8.44 32.36
C LYS A 2 -11.59 9.97 32.13
N GLU A 3 -11.93 10.78 33.14
CA GLU A 3 -11.93 12.25 33.01
C GLU A 3 -10.51 12.86 32.99
N TYR A 4 -9.56 12.26 33.71
CA TYR A 4 -8.16 12.69 33.68
C TYR A 4 -7.51 12.45 32.32
N ILE A 5 -7.82 11.31 31.67
CA ILE A 5 -7.36 10.99 30.32
C ILE A 5 -7.92 11.97 29.28
N LYS A 6 -9.20 12.36 29.43
CA LYS A 6 -9.86 13.29 28.51
C LYS A 6 -9.27 14.73 28.58
N LYS A 7 -8.81 15.14 29.74
CA LYS A 7 -8.25 16.47 29.98
C LYS A 7 -6.78 16.60 29.52
N ASN A 8 -6.05 15.48 29.45
CA ASN A 8 -4.63 15.45 29.08
C ASN A 8 -4.33 14.79 27.73
N LYS A 9 -5.35 14.56 26.89
CA LYS A 9 -5.21 13.89 25.61
C LYS A 9 -4.14 14.54 24.71
N LYS A 10 -4.12 15.89 24.65
CA LYS A 10 -3.11 16.64 23.88
C LYS A 10 -1.69 16.43 24.39
N GLY A 11 -1.48 16.41 25.70
CA GLY A 11 -0.18 16.18 26.30
C GLY A 11 0.33 14.75 26.11
N LEU A 12 -0.57 13.74 26.13
CA LEU A 12 -0.21 12.34 25.90
C LEU A 12 0.18 12.10 24.42
N ILE A 13 -0.53 12.76 23.49
CA ILE A 13 -0.22 12.70 22.04
C ILE A 13 1.15 13.33 21.77
N LEU A 14 1.45 14.48 22.33
CA LEU A 14 2.76 15.13 22.19
C LEU A 14 3.92 14.29 22.73
N VAL A 15 3.71 13.57 23.83
CA VAL A 15 4.74 12.67 24.41
C VAL A 15 4.94 11.44 23.51
N SER A 16 3.89 10.87 22.92
CA SER A 16 4.01 9.73 22.00
C SER A 16 4.65 10.14 20.67
N ILE A 17 4.34 11.33 20.13
CA ILE A 17 5.02 11.88 18.92
C ILE A 17 6.50 12.12 19.20
N GLY A 18 6.84 12.74 20.34
CA GLY A 18 8.23 12.95 20.73
C GLY A 18 9.02 11.65 20.89
N LEU A 19 8.39 10.61 21.45
CA LEU A 19 9.02 9.29 21.61
C LEU A 19 9.19 8.57 20.27
N PHE A 20 8.22 8.70 19.35
CA PHE A 20 8.28 8.12 18.02
C PHE A 20 9.38 8.78 17.16
N LEU A 21 9.46 10.13 17.16
CA LEU A 21 10.52 10.85 16.47
C LEU A 21 11.91 10.52 17.02
N LEU A 22 12.02 10.27 18.33
CA LEU A 22 13.27 9.85 18.96
C LEU A 22 13.66 8.44 18.53
N ILE A 23 12.70 7.50 18.48
CA ILE A 23 12.91 6.13 18.00
C ILE A 23 13.23 6.11 16.51
N PHE A 24 12.51 6.90 15.70
CA PHE A 24 12.75 7.03 14.27
C PHE A 24 14.14 7.62 13.99
N SER A 25 14.53 8.68 14.70
CA SER A 25 15.89 9.24 14.63
C SER A 25 16.97 8.23 15.03
N LEU A 26 16.69 7.35 15.98
CA LEU A 26 17.61 6.29 16.41
C LEU A 26 17.72 5.14 15.40
N VAL A 27 16.64 4.82 14.71
CA VAL A 27 16.60 3.77 13.66
C VAL A 27 17.30 4.27 12.40
N MET A 28 17.08 5.51 11.99
CA MET A 28 17.67 6.09 10.76
C MET A 28 19.16 6.48 10.93
N ASN A 29 19.64 6.72 12.17
CA ASN A 29 21.02 7.10 12.43
C ASN A 29 21.79 6.01 13.17
N LYS A 30 22.15 4.91 12.45
CA LYS A 30 22.91 3.76 12.95
C LYS A 30 24.27 4.09 13.59
N ASN A 31 24.67 5.36 13.60
CA ASN A 31 25.97 5.84 14.12
C ASN A 31 25.88 6.59 15.46
N LEU A 32 24.70 6.65 16.09
CA LEU A 32 24.57 7.26 17.42
C LEU A 32 25.08 6.29 18.51
N THR A 33 26.09 6.71 19.24
CA THR A 33 26.67 5.93 20.35
C THR A 33 25.82 6.10 21.61
N LYS A 34 25.94 5.13 22.57
CA LYS A 34 25.20 5.14 23.85
C LYS A 34 25.43 6.37 24.73
N GLU A 35 26.45 7.19 24.42
CA GLU A 35 26.79 8.39 25.20
C GLU A 35 25.92 9.60 24.84
N ASP A 36 25.26 9.60 23.66
CA ASP A 36 24.40 10.70 23.20
C ASP A 36 23.02 10.74 23.84
N LEU A 37 22.68 9.75 24.66
CA LEU A 37 21.36 9.55 25.29
C LEU A 37 21.29 10.01 26.77
N LYS A 38 22.08 11.02 27.19
CA LYS A 38 21.88 11.63 28.50
C LYS A 38 20.68 12.59 28.48
N VAL A 39 19.52 12.09 28.88
CA VAL A 39 18.36 12.93 29.22
C VAL A 39 18.69 13.71 30.49
N SER A 40 19.07 14.98 30.36
CA SER A 40 19.19 15.88 31.50
C SER A 40 17.79 16.37 31.90
N THR A 41 17.36 16.05 33.10
CA THR A 41 16.19 16.67 33.74
C THR A 41 16.47 18.17 33.91
N ILE A 42 15.75 19.01 33.18
CA ILE A 42 15.90 20.46 33.20
C ILE A 42 14.79 21.05 34.07
N SER A 43 15.18 21.73 35.16
CA SER A 43 14.29 22.61 35.90
C SER A 43 14.15 23.93 35.15
N TYR A 44 12.91 24.33 34.86
CA TYR A 44 12.62 25.57 34.14
C TYR A 44 12.86 26.82 35.03
N ASN A 45 13.78 27.67 34.60
CA ASN A 45 13.80 29.06 34.97
C ASN A 45 13.12 29.87 33.85
N THR A 46 12.11 30.66 34.19
CA THR A 46 11.12 31.25 33.28
C THR A 46 11.61 32.44 32.45
N ASP A 47 12.86 32.88 32.53
CA ASP A 47 13.33 34.14 31.90
C ASP A 47 14.55 34.00 30.99
N ALA A 48 14.93 32.79 30.56
CA ALA A 48 16.03 32.66 29.60
C ALA A 48 15.50 32.33 28.21
N GLU A 49 15.90 33.06 27.18
CA GLU A 49 15.68 32.69 25.79
C GLU A 49 16.15 31.25 25.55
N VAL A 50 15.23 30.36 25.17
CA VAL A 50 15.55 28.97 24.86
C VAL A 50 16.43 28.97 23.61
N PRO A 51 17.66 28.42 23.65
CA PRO A 51 18.48 28.28 22.47
C PRO A 51 17.70 27.59 21.33
N GLU A 52 17.88 28.05 20.10
CA GLU A 52 17.16 27.56 18.90
C GLU A 52 17.22 26.02 18.77
N SER A 53 18.29 25.37 19.24
CA SER A 53 18.49 23.93 19.30
C SER A 53 17.58 23.18 20.31
N LYS A 54 16.81 23.90 21.14
CA LYS A 54 15.88 23.33 22.14
C LYS A 54 14.43 23.73 21.91
N ARG A 55 14.15 24.42 20.80
CA ARG A 55 12.78 24.78 20.43
C ARG A 55 11.98 23.50 20.13
N LEU A 56 10.83 23.35 20.76
CA LEU A 56 9.87 22.32 20.37
C LEU A 56 9.28 22.71 19.01
N LEU A 57 9.21 21.75 18.10
CA LEU A 57 8.58 21.94 16.79
C LEU A 57 7.08 22.21 16.98
N SER A 58 6.53 23.09 16.17
CA SER A 58 5.08 23.31 16.10
C SER A 58 4.39 22.10 15.45
N GLU A 59 3.06 21.99 15.62
CA GLU A 59 2.26 20.94 14.95
C GLU A 59 2.41 21.01 13.42
N ASP A 60 2.47 22.23 12.86
CA ASP A 60 2.65 22.43 11.42
C ASP A 60 4.05 21.97 10.95
N GLU A 61 5.10 22.27 11.71
CA GLU A 61 6.45 21.80 11.38
C GLU A 61 6.57 20.27 11.45
N LEU A 62 5.91 19.65 12.40
CA LEU A 62 5.85 18.18 12.49
C LEU A 62 5.09 17.57 11.31
N LEU A 63 3.99 18.19 10.90
CA LEU A 63 3.21 17.77 9.74
C LEU A 63 4.02 17.94 8.45
N ASP A 64 4.78 19.04 8.30
CA ASP A 64 5.66 19.24 7.15
C ASP A 64 6.76 18.18 7.08
N ILE A 65 7.38 17.85 8.21
CA ILE A 65 8.38 16.77 8.29
C ILE A 65 7.74 15.42 7.88
N TYR A 66 6.55 15.13 8.41
CA TYR A 66 5.83 13.90 8.09
C TYR A 66 5.50 13.80 6.59
N ILE A 67 4.94 14.86 6.00
CA ILE A 67 4.62 14.90 4.57
C ILE A 67 5.89 14.71 3.73
N ASN A 68 6.97 15.41 4.05
CA ASN A 68 8.23 15.33 3.32
C ASN A 68 8.88 13.94 3.44
N SER A 69 8.77 13.30 4.60
CA SER A 69 9.31 11.96 4.82
C SER A 69 8.55 10.87 4.05
N ASN A 70 7.31 11.15 3.66
CA ASN A 70 6.45 10.21 2.93
C ASN A 70 6.13 10.69 1.52
N ILE A 71 6.86 11.67 0.99
CA ILE A 71 6.54 12.30 -0.29
C ILE A 71 6.56 11.31 -1.46
N ASP A 72 7.45 10.33 -1.44
CA ASP A 72 7.53 9.30 -2.47
C ASP A 72 6.31 8.38 -2.44
N THR A 73 5.81 8.06 -1.25
CA THR A 73 4.55 7.32 -1.07
C THR A 73 3.38 8.10 -1.67
N PHE A 74 3.27 9.38 -1.37
CA PHE A 74 2.20 10.23 -1.91
C PHE A 74 2.30 10.38 -3.43
N ASN A 75 3.51 10.53 -3.96
CA ASN A 75 3.78 10.60 -5.40
C ASN A 75 3.43 9.28 -6.10
N PHE A 76 3.75 8.15 -5.50
CA PHE A 76 3.42 6.83 -6.01
C PHE A 76 1.90 6.66 -6.14
N TYR A 77 1.14 6.93 -5.09
CA TYR A 77 -0.31 6.77 -5.10
C TYR A 77 -1.01 7.79 -6.01
N SER A 78 -0.58 9.07 -6.01
CA SER A 78 -1.16 10.05 -6.90
C SER A 78 -0.91 9.73 -8.37
N SER A 79 0.27 9.20 -8.71
CA SER A 79 0.58 8.69 -10.05
C SER A 79 -0.28 7.48 -10.42
N MET A 80 -0.43 6.52 -9.51
CA MET A 80 -1.25 5.31 -9.71
C MET A 80 -2.73 5.67 -9.97
N PHE A 81 -3.27 6.57 -9.17
CA PHE A 81 -4.67 7.02 -9.31
C PHE A 81 -4.84 8.15 -10.32
N GLN A 82 -3.75 8.71 -10.86
CA GLN A 82 -3.73 9.78 -11.86
C GLN A 82 -4.45 11.06 -11.38
N PHE A 83 -4.01 11.61 -10.26
CA PHE A 83 -4.46 12.91 -9.76
C PHE A 83 -3.25 13.75 -9.31
N ASP A 84 -3.45 15.04 -9.08
CA ASP A 84 -2.40 15.93 -8.58
C ASP A 84 -2.09 15.62 -7.11
N ASN A 85 -0.81 15.37 -6.79
CA ASN A 85 -0.36 15.07 -5.42
C ASN A 85 -0.79 16.13 -4.40
N SER A 86 -0.92 17.39 -4.81
CA SER A 86 -1.38 18.47 -3.95
C SER A 86 -2.78 18.21 -3.35
N VAL A 87 -3.64 17.48 -4.05
CA VAL A 87 -4.98 17.09 -3.55
C VAL A 87 -4.84 16.23 -2.31
N LEU A 88 -3.99 15.21 -2.34
CA LEU A 88 -3.76 14.32 -1.20
C LEU A 88 -3.07 15.07 -0.04
N VAL A 89 -2.03 15.84 -0.34
CA VAL A 89 -1.29 16.63 0.65
C VAL A 89 -2.23 17.63 1.34
N ASN A 90 -3.05 18.34 0.58
CA ASN A 90 -4.01 19.30 1.15
C ASN A 90 -5.06 18.59 2.01
N LYS A 91 -5.57 17.43 1.55
CA LYS A 91 -6.53 16.64 2.33
C LYS A 91 -5.95 16.16 3.66
N ILE A 92 -4.69 15.72 3.65
CA ILE A 92 -3.97 15.34 4.87
C ILE A 92 -3.82 16.53 5.81
N ARG A 93 -3.48 17.72 5.28
CA ARG A 93 -3.37 18.96 6.08
C ARG A 93 -4.69 19.37 6.71
N GLU A 94 -5.79 19.26 5.97
CA GLU A 94 -7.14 19.58 6.47
C GLU A 94 -7.59 18.63 7.58
N ASP A 95 -7.34 17.35 7.42
CA ASP A 95 -7.84 16.29 8.30
C ASP A 95 -6.81 15.85 9.35
N TYR A 96 -5.62 16.46 9.40
CA TYR A 96 -4.49 16.05 10.24
C TYR A 96 -4.89 15.82 11.70
N GLN A 97 -5.75 16.65 12.27
CA GLN A 97 -6.20 16.51 13.66
C GLN A 97 -7.21 15.37 13.86
N THR A 98 -7.88 14.94 12.79
CA THR A 98 -8.87 13.85 12.83
C THR A 98 -8.28 12.52 12.35
N LEU A 99 -7.20 12.59 11.56
CA LEU A 99 -6.47 11.45 11.07
C LEU A 99 -5.46 10.99 12.13
N ASP A 100 -5.65 9.79 12.64
CA ASP A 100 -4.63 9.13 13.47
C ASP A 100 -3.50 8.57 12.57
N LEU A 101 -3.06 9.37 11.58
CA LEU A 101 -2.03 8.99 10.59
C LEU A 101 -0.71 8.61 11.25
N LEU A 102 -0.39 9.24 12.40
CA LEU A 102 0.85 9.00 13.13
C LEU A 102 0.81 7.72 13.98
N ASN A 103 -0.38 7.14 14.15
CA ASN A 103 -0.60 5.92 14.92
C ASN A 103 -1.10 4.76 14.03
N THR A 104 -1.11 4.91 12.71
CA THR A 104 -1.51 3.81 11.83
C THR A 104 -0.33 2.88 11.61
N ASP A 105 -0.51 1.62 11.97
CA ASP A 105 0.46 0.56 11.69
C ASP A 105 0.62 0.31 10.17
N ASN A 106 -0.25 0.92 9.34
CA ASN A 106 -0.23 0.78 7.89
C ASN A 106 -0.70 2.08 7.19
N LEU A 107 0.28 2.96 6.90
CA LEU A 107 0.07 4.22 6.18
C LEU A 107 -0.57 3.99 4.80
N ASP A 108 -0.11 2.99 4.06
CA ASP A 108 -0.58 2.69 2.71
C ASP A 108 -2.07 2.35 2.69
N LYS A 109 -2.53 1.54 3.64
CA LYS A 109 -3.94 1.17 3.79
C LYS A 109 -4.82 2.40 4.05
N THR A 110 -4.32 3.31 4.86
CA THR A 110 -5.01 4.56 5.19
C THR A 110 -5.07 5.49 3.97
N ILE A 111 -3.96 5.68 3.26
CA ILE A 111 -3.91 6.49 2.04
C ILE A 111 -4.86 5.93 0.99
N LEU A 112 -4.82 4.62 0.73
CA LEU A 112 -5.71 3.96 -0.22
C LEU A 112 -7.18 4.17 0.12
N PHE A 113 -7.57 4.01 1.38
CA PHE A 113 -8.94 4.27 1.83
C PHE A 113 -9.39 5.70 1.52
N TYR A 114 -8.53 6.70 1.79
CA TYR A 114 -8.86 8.09 1.48
C TYR A 114 -8.98 8.37 -0.01
N ILE A 115 -8.05 7.85 -0.81
CA ILE A 115 -8.05 8.05 -2.26
C ILE A 115 -9.29 7.42 -2.87
N GLU A 116 -9.69 6.23 -2.44
CA GLU A 116 -10.90 5.57 -2.92
C GLU A 116 -12.15 6.39 -2.60
N GLN A 117 -12.25 6.94 -1.38
CA GLN A 117 -13.34 7.83 -1.01
C GLN A 117 -13.38 9.10 -1.89
N LEU A 118 -12.21 9.67 -2.22
CA LEU A 118 -12.11 10.80 -3.12
C LEU A 118 -12.50 10.42 -4.54
N GLU A 119 -12.08 9.26 -5.05
CA GLU A 119 -12.39 8.77 -6.40
C GLU A 119 -13.91 8.53 -6.56
N GLU A 120 -14.57 7.96 -5.54
CA GLU A 120 -16.01 7.72 -5.54
C GLU A 120 -16.82 9.03 -5.51
N ASN A 121 -16.39 10.02 -4.72
CA ASN A 121 -17.14 11.24 -4.47
C ASN A 121 -16.78 12.39 -5.42
N ASN A 122 -15.60 12.38 -6.05
CA ASN A 122 -15.07 13.48 -6.86
C ASN A 122 -14.33 12.95 -8.08
N SER A 123 -15.00 12.19 -8.95
CA SER A 123 -14.39 11.57 -10.12
C SER A 123 -13.66 12.55 -11.05
N ASP A 124 -14.05 13.81 -11.05
CA ASP A 124 -13.47 14.87 -11.88
C ASP A 124 -12.03 15.27 -11.45
N LEU A 125 -11.62 14.89 -10.23
CA LEU A 125 -10.24 15.10 -9.76
C LEU A 125 -9.24 14.11 -10.38
N PHE A 126 -9.74 13.03 -10.99
CA PHE A 126 -8.93 11.91 -11.45
C PHE A 126 -8.93 11.81 -12.97
N ASP A 127 -7.75 11.75 -13.57
CA ASP A 127 -7.63 11.44 -15.00
C ASP A 127 -7.77 9.93 -15.21
N ASN A 128 -8.73 9.54 -16.03
CA ASN A 128 -8.96 8.14 -16.41
C ASN A 128 -8.32 7.76 -17.75
N LYS A 129 -7.37 8.57 -18.24
CA LYS A 129 -6.65 8.30 -19.47
C LYS A 129 -5.84 7.02 -19.34
N LEU A 130 -5.99 6.15 -20.34
CA LEU A 130 -5.21 4.93 -20.44
C LEU A 130 -3.73 5.25 -20.67
N ASN A 131 -2.87 4.90 -19.73
CA ASN A 131 -1.43 4.98 -19.86
C ASN A 131 -0.87 3.54 -19.96
N VAL A 132 -0.47 3.15 -21.17
CA VAL A 132 0.11 1.82 -21.42
C VAL A 132 1.62 1.92 -21.30
N SER A 133 2.18 1.08 -20.45
CA SER A 133 3.63 0.86 -20.32
C SER A 133 3.97 -0.59 -20.67
N ASN A 134 5.24 -0.89 -20.80
CA ASN A 134 5.74 -2.26 -20.99
C ASN A 134 6.63 -2.64 -19.79
N PRO A 135 6.03 -2.84 -18.60
CA PRO A 135 6.77 -3.07 -17.36
C PRO A 135 7.51 -4.41 -17.39
N SER A 136 8.65 -4.47 -16.71
CA SER A 136 9.38 -5.73 -16.51
C SER A 136 8.56 -6.71 -15.66
N LYS A 137 8.85 -8.02 -15.80
CA LYS A 137 8.25 -9.05 -14.94
C LYS A 137 8.54 -8.76 -13.47
N ASP A 138 9.79 -8.40 -13.15
CA ASP A 138 10.24 -8.20 -11.78
C ASP A 138 9.50 -7.03 -11.11
N TYR A 139 9.27 -5.94 -11.84
CA TYR A 139 8.44 -4.83 -11.37
C TYR A 139 6.99 -5.25 -11.08
N MET A 140 6.37 -6.02 -11.99
CA MET A 140 4.99 -6.49 -11.79
C MET A 140 4.88 -7.46 -10.62
N VAL A 141 5.85 -8.36 -10.43
CA VAL A 141 5.90 -9.28 -9.29
C VAL A 141 6.11 -8.51 -7.98
N ALA A 142 6.99 -7.51 -7.98
CA ALA A 142 7.21 -6.65 -6.82
C ALA A 142 5.93 -5.85 -6.46
N LEU A 143 5.19 -5.34 -7.45
CA LEU A 143 3.88 -4.69 -7.21
C LEU A 143 2.86 -5.66 -6.58
N ILE A 144 2.79 -6.91 -7.06
CA ILE A 144 1.91 -7.93 -6.47
C ILE A 144 2.30 -8.14 -5.01
N LYS A 145 3.60 -8.34 -4.72
CA LYS A 145 4.09 -8.54 -3.36
C LYS A 145 3.74 -7.34 -2.46
N TYR A 146 4.03 -6.13 -2.90
CA TYR A 146 3.73 -4.89 -2.18
C TYR A 146 2.24 -4.79 -1.81
N PHE A 147 1.34 -5.02 -2.75
CA PHE A 147 -0.08 -4.93 -2.45
C PHE A 147 -0.61 -6.12 -1.64
N THR A 148 -0.02 -7.31 -1.74
CA THR A 148 -0.39 -8.44 -0.86
C THR A 148 0.09 -8.21 0.58
N ASP A 149 1.16 -7.47 0.81
CA ASP A 149 1.60 -7.08 2.14
C ASP A 149 0.65 -6.04 2.78
N ILE A 150 0.06 -5.16 1.97
CA ILE A 150 -0.99 -4.23 2.42
C ILE A 150 -2.28 -4.99 2.74
N TYR A 151 -2.67 -5.94 1.88
CA TYR A 151 -3.84 -6.82 2.05
C TYR A 151 -3.40 -8.17 2.62
N ASP A 152 -3.12 -8.20 3.93
CA ASP A 152 -2.52 -9.28 4.70
C ASP A 152 -3.28 -10.63 4.68
N ASN A 153 -4.49 -10.63 4.15
CA ASN A 153 -5.28 -11.84 3.95
C ASN A 153 -5.06 -12.51 2.58
N VAL A 154 -4.28 -11.91 1.66
CA VAL A 154 -4.03 -12.44 0.31
C VAL A 154 -2.71 -13.18 0.27
N ASP A 155 -2.74 -14.44 -0.17
CA ASP A 155 -1.52 -15.22 -0.40
C ASP A 155 -0.80 -14.72 -1.67
N PHE A 156 0.43 -14.19 -1.49
CA PHE A 156 1.27 -13.68 -2.56
C PHE A 156 1.55 -14.74 -3.62
N SER A 157 1.88 -15.98 -3.22
CA SER A 157 2.23 -17.04 -4.16
C SER A 157 1.06 -17.39 -5.08
N ILE A 158 -0.16 -17.42 -4.55
CA ILE A 158 -1.39 -17.62 -5.33
C ILE A 158 -1.61 -16.46 -6.31
N ALA A 159 -1.50 -15.21 -5.82
CA ALA A 159 -1.73 -14.03 -6.66
C ALA A 159 -0.73 -13.96 -7.82
N ALA A 160 0.57 -14.14 -7.54
CA ALA A 160 1.62 -14.12 -8.55
C ALA A 160 1.49 -15.29 -9.55
N ALA A 161 1.16 -16.49 -9.06
CA ALA A 161 0.96 -17.66 -9.92
C ALA A 161 -0.23 -17.47 -10.88
N ILE A 162 -1.34 -16.91 -10.42
CA ILE A 162 -2.48 -16.60 -11.30
C ILE A 162 -2.05 -15.63 -12.41
N ALA A 163 -1.34 -14.53 -12.08
CA ALA A 163 -0.83 -13.59 -13.07
C ALA A 163 0.09 -14.28 -14.10
N GLN A 164 0.96 -15.17 -13.63
CA GLN A 164 1.82 -15.96 -14.51
C GLN A 164 1.03 -16.86 -15.45
N ILE A 165 0.00 -17.53 -14.99
CA ILE A 165 -0.80 -18.45 -15.84
C ILE A 165 -1.68 -17.69 -16.83
N GLU A 166 -2.23 -16.53 -16.43
CA GLU A 166 -3.12 -15.75 -17.28
C GLU A 166 -2.36 -14.97 -18.37
N SER A 167 -1.22 -14.36 -18.06
CA SER A 167 -0.52 -13.47 -18.98
C SER A 167 0.94 -13.84 -19.27
N GLY A 168 1.55 -14.69 -18.44
CA GLY A 168 3.00 -14.92 -18.44
C GLY A 168 3.81 -13.65 -18.21
N TYR A 169 3.17 -12.56 -17.77
CA TYR A 169 3.75 -11.20 -17.66
C TYR A 169 4.22 -10.58 -18.98
N THR A 170 3.97 -11.23 -20.11
CA THR A 170 4.50 -10.81 -21.42
C THR A 170 3.40 -10.67 -22.50
N SER A 171 2.18 -11.10 -22.20
CA SER A 171 1.07 -11.02 -23.16
C SER A 171 0.73 -9.57 -23.51
N GLN A 172 1.14 -9.12 -24.70
CA GLN A 172 0.88 -7.76 -25.18
C GLN A 172 -0.60 -7.41 -25.21
N HIS A 173 -1.46 -8.40 -25.49
CA HIS A 173 -2.92 -8.21 -25.44
C HIS A 173 -3.41 -7.80 -24.06
N MET A 174 -2.79 -8.35 -23.02
CA MET A 174 -3.11 -8.08 -21.61
C MET A 174 -2.42 -6.78 -21.14
N LEU A 175 -1.14 -6.60 -21.47
CA LEU A 175 -0.36 -5.41 -21.12
C LEU A 175 -0.97 -4.14 -21.71
N ASN A 176 -1.45 -4.17 -22.97
CA ASN A 176 -2.14 -3.06 -23.61
C ASN A 176 -3.45 -2.64 -22.91
N LYS A 177 -3.89 -3.39 -21.89
CA LYS A 177 -5.04 -3.09 -21.07
C LYS A 177 -4.69 -2.93 -19.59
N ASN A 178 -3.40 -2.98 -19.26
CA ASN A 178 -2.91 -2.97 -17.87
C ASN A 178 -3.60 -4.03 -16.98
N ASN A 179 -3.91 -5.20 -17.57
CA ASN A 179 -4.72 -6.26 -16.96
C ASN A 179 -4.03 -7.62 -17.15
N ILE A 180 -3.06 -7.92 -16.30
CA ILE A 180 -2.30 -9.18 -16.38
C ILE A 180 -3.00 -10.39 -15.76
N PHE A 181 -4.20 -10.22 -15.23
CA PHE A 181 -4.95 -11.24 -14.50
C PHE A 181 -6.19 -11.75 -15.25
N GLY A 182 -6.45 -11.26 -16.44
CA GLY A 182 -7.59 -11.73 -17.23
C GLY A 182 -8.95 -11.25 -16.71
N GLY A 183 -9.00 -10.23 -15.85
CA GLY A 183 -10.26 -9.70 -15.34
C GLY A 183 -11.20 -9.26 -16.45
N MET A 184 -12.46 -9.75 -16.42
CA MET A 184 -13.45 -9.53 -17.47
C MET A 184 -14.62 -8.67 -16.97
N SER A 185 -15.13 -7.81 -17.86
CA SER A 185 -16.39 -7.10 -17.66
C SER A 185 -17.10 -6.94 -19.02
N ASN A 186 -18.40 -7.14 -19.03
CA ASN A 186 -19.24 -6.99 -20.23
C ASN A 186 -18.71 -7.76 -21.46
N GLY A 187 -18.15 -8.97 -21.23
CA GLY A 187 -17.62 -9.84 -22.29
C GLY A 187 -16.25 -9.45 -22.84
N GLY A 188 -15.55 -8.48 -22.24
CA GLY A 188 -14.22 -8.08 -22.62
C GLY A 188 -13.26 -7.92 -21.45
N LEU A 189 -11.95 -7.94 -21.72
CA LEU A 189 -10.94 -7.63 -20.70
C LEU A 189 -11.11 -6.20 -20.19
N ILE A 190 -11.15 -6.03 -18.90
CA ILE A 190 -11.17 -4.71 -18.25
C ILE A 190 -9.90 -3.96 -18.64
N LYS A 191 -10.03 -2.65 -18.91
CA LYS A 191 -8.90 -1.75 -19.10
C LYS A 191 -8.71 -0.93 -17.85
N TYR A 192 -7.49 -0.98 -17.31
CA TYR A 192 -7.11 -0.14 -16.16
C TYR A 192 -6.27 1.05 -16.63
N LYS A 193 -6.31 2.17 -15.91
CA LYS A 193 -5.62 3.42 -16.27
C LYS A 193 -4.09 3.25 -16.40
N ASN A 194 -3.47 2.45 -15.55
CA ASN A 194 -2.06 2.03 -15.63
C ASN A 194 -1.89 0.65 -15.00
N ILE A 195 -0.67 0.09 -15.07
CA ILE A 195 -0.38 -1.27 -14.58
C ILE A 195 -0.45 -1.36 -13.06
N GLU A 196 0.02 -0.33 -12.34
CA GLU A 196 0.00 -0.26 -10.90
C GLU A 196 -1.45 -0.31 -10.38
N TYR A 197 -2.32 0.50 -10.97
CA TYR A 197 -3.75 0.51 -10.64
C TYR A 197 -4.43 -0.82 -10.99
N GLY A 198 -4.06 -1.43 -12.11
CA GLY A 198 -4.58 -2.74 -12.51
C GLY A 198 -4.23 -3.85 -11.49
N ILE A 199 -2.98 -3.89 -11.04
CA ILE A 199 -2.50 -4.85 -10.05
C ILE A 199 -3.17 -4.59 -8.69
N TYR A 200 -3.21 -3.34 -8.23
CA TYR A 200 -3.91 -2.94 -7.02
C TYR A 200 -5.37 -3.41 -7.01
N ARG A 201 -6.14 -3.11 -8.06
CA ARG A 201 -7.56 -3.50 -8.18
C ARG A 201 -7.76 -5.00 -8.16
N TYR A 202 -6.81 -5.74 -8.71
CA TYR A 202 -6.84 -7.20 -8.67
C TYR A 202 -6.57 -7.75 -7.27
N ILE A 203 -5.54 -7.27 -6.58
CA ILE A 203 -5.25 -7.74 -5.22
C ILE A 203 -6.40 -7.37 -4.28
N LYS A 204 -6.98 -6.17 -4.40
CA LYS A 204 -8.19 -5.79 -3.68
C LYS A 204 -9.36 -6.75 -3.98
N LEU A 205 -9.56 -7.12 -5.23
CA LEU A 205 -10.59 -8.11 -5.61
C LEU A 205 -10.32 -9.47 -4.97
N LEU A 206 -9.07 -9.94 -4.94
CA LEU A 206 -8.72 -11.19 -4.25
C LEU A 206 -9.01 -11.08 -2.76
N SER A 207 -8.60 -9.99 -2.12
CA SER A 207 -8.82 -9.77 -0.69
C SER A 207 -10.30 -9.79 -0.32
N GLU A 208 -11.11 -8.96 -0.97
CA GLU A 208 -12.53 -8.77 -0.60
C GLU A 208 -13.45 -9.83 -1.23
N GLY A 209 -13.14 -10.23 -2.47
CA GLY A 209 -14.00 -11.07 -3.28
C GLY A 209 -13.79 -12.57 -3.10
N TYR A 210 -12.59 -12.98 -2.69
CA TYR A 210 -12.19 -14.37 -2.56
C TYR A 210 -11.73 -14.71 -1.14
N PHE A 211 -10.55 -14.26 -0.73
CA PHE A 211 -9.98 -14.58 0.59
C PHE A 211 -10.89 -14.12 1.74
N GLY A 212 -11.44 -12.90 1.66
CA GLY A 212 -12.38 -12.36 2.64
C GLY A 212 -13.71 -13.12 2.71
N LYS A 213 -14.00 -13.99 1.72
CA LYS A 213 -15.15 -14.92 1.71
C LYS A 213 -14.76 -16.35 2.08
N GLY A 214 -13.52 -16.57 2.54
CA GLY A 214 -13.02 -17.89 2.92
C GLY A 214 -12.60 -18.77 1.74
N LEU A 215 -12.47 -18.24 0.52
CA LEU A 215 -11.93 -18.96 -0.64
C LEU A 215 -10.41 -18.81 -0.64
N ILE A 216 -9.71 -19.63 0.14
CA ILE A 216 -8.29 -19.48 0.45
C ILE A 216 -7.38 -20.47 -0.30
N THR A 217 -7.95 -21.45 -1.00
CA THR A 217 -7.19 -22.41 -1.80
C THR A 217 -7.31 -22.12 -3.28
N VAL A 218 -6.34 -22.57 -4.07
CA VAL A 218 -6.39 -22.47 -5.54
C VAL A 218 -7.67 -23.09 -6.10
N GLU A 219 -8.12 -24.22 -5.51
CA GLU A 219 -9.33 -24.88 -5.95
C GLU A 219 -10.60 -24.07 -5.63
N ASP A 220 -10.68 -23.49 -4.43
CA ASP A 220 -11.81 -22.65 -4.04
C ASP A 220 -11.91 -21.41 -4.94
N ILE A 221 -10.78 -20.73 -5.14
CA ILE A 221 -10.67 -19.57 -6.05
C ILE A 221 -11.07 -20.01 -7.47
N GLY A 222 -10.53 -21.12 -7.95
CA GLY A 222 -10.77 -21.62 -9.30
C GLY A 222 -12.23 -21.94 -9.59
N ARG A 223 -13.03 -22.36 -8.60
CA ARG A 223 -14.49 -22.56 -8.78
C ARG A 223 -15.23 -21.28 -9.18
N VAL A 224 -14.70 -20.13 -8.83
CA VAL A 224 -15.30 -18.83 -9.16
C VAL A 224 -14.59 -18.22 -10.37
N TYR A 225 -13.27 -18.28 -10.36
CA TYR A 225 -12.39 -17.60 -11.33
C TYR A 225 -12.35 -18.31 -12.69
N ASN A 226 -12.15 -19.64 -12.70
CA ASN A 226 -12.08 -20.46 -13.91
C ASN A 226 -12.90 -21.76 -13.74
N PRO A 227 -14.24 -21.64 -13.71
CA PRO A 227 -15.11 -22.76 -13.45
C PRO A 227 -15.27 -23.70 -14.63
N THR A 228 -15.56 -24.96 -14.32
CA THR A 228 -16.07 -25.98 -15.23
C THR A 228 -17.14 -26.82 -14.53
N TYR A 229 -17.71 -27.81 -15.22
CA TYR A 229 -18.67 -28.71 -14.64
C TYR A 229 -18.15 -30.15 -14.70
N ASN A 230 -18.33 -30.92 -13.63
CA ASN A 230 -18.00 -32.31 -13.61
C ASN A 230 -19.13 -33.16 -14.28
N GLU A 231 -18.93 -34.46 -14.36
CA GLU A 231 -19.90 -35.42 -14.96
C GLU A 231 -21.27 -35.41 -14.28
N ASN A 232 -21.33 -34.99 -13.01
CA ASN A 232 -22.56 -34.86 -12.24
C ASN A 232 -23.21 -33.46 -12.38
N GLY A 233 -22.71 -32.60 -13.25
CA GLY A 233 -23.20 -31.24 -13.44
C GLY A 233 -22.86 -30.27 -12.30
N GLN A 234 -21.97 -30.64 -11.38
CA GLN A 234 -21.54 -29.77 -10.29
C GLN A 234 -20.46 -28.82 -10.76
N LYS A 235 -20.56 -27.55 -10.35
CA LYS A 235 -19.56 -26.51 -10.64
C LYS A 235 -18.28 -26.76 -9.83
N ILE A 236 -17.19 -26.99 -10.55
CA ILE A 236 -15.85 -27.21 -9.97
C ILE A 236 -14.84 -26.23 -10.59
N ALA A 237 -13.66 -26.07 -9.98
CA ALA A 237 -12.52 -25.44 -10.63
C ALA A 237 -12.05 -26.30 -11.81
N LYS A 238 -11.60 -25.68 -12.90
CA LYS A 238 -11.02 -26.41 -14.04
C LYS A 238 -9.72 -27.11 -13.59
N PRO A 239 -9.65 -28.45 -13.62
CA PRO A 239 -8.51 -29.18 -13.04
C PRO A 239 -7.15 -28.81 -13.62
N SER A 240 -7.08 -28.57 -14.94
CA SER A 240 -5.83 -28.15 -15.57
C SER A 240 -5.36 -26.75 -15.12
N TRP A 241 -6.31 -25.82 -14.84
CA TRP A 241 -5.98 -24.50 -14.32
C TRP A 241 -5.46 -24.61 -12.89
N VAL A 242 -6.14 -25.39 -12.02
CA VAL A 242 -5.68 -25.62 -10.64
C VAL A 242 -4.27 -26.19 -10.62
N ASN A 243 -4.00 -27.22 -11.41
CA ASN A 243 -2.68 -27.83 -11.49
C ASN A 243 -1.60 -26.83 -11.96
N ASN A 244 -1.90 -26.05 -13.00
CA ASN A 244 -0.94 -25.07 -13.52
C ASN A 244 -0.64 -23.96 -12.52
N VAL A 245 -1.66 -23.42 -11.82
CA VAL A 245 -1.47 -22.42 -10.77
C VAL A 245 -0.66 -22.99 -9.62
N THR A 246 -0.99 -24.21 -9.15
CA THR A 246 -0.27 -24.87 -8.05
C THR A 246 1.22 -25.07 -8.39
N ILE A 247 1.54 -25.52 -9.61
CA ILE A 247 2.93 -25.65 -10.05
C ILE A 247 3.62 -24.25 -10.12
N ALA A 248 2.91 -23.25 -10.64
CA ALA A 248 3.48 -21.90 -10.76
C ALA A 248 3.76 -21.26 -9.39
N MET A 249 3.00 -21.60 -8.34
CA MET A 249 3.24 -21.09 -6.98
C MET A 249 4.63 -21.44 -6.45
N GLU A 250 5.20 -22.59 -6.86
CA GLU A 250 6.55 -23.01 -6.43
C GLU A 250 7.62 -21.97 -6.77
N ASN A 251 7.40 -21.11 -7.80
CA ASN A 251 8.32 -20.05 -8.18
C ASN A 251 8.28 -18.83 -7.22
N TYR A 252 7.33 -18.79 -6.29
CA TYR A 252 7.06 -17.62 -5.45
C TYR A 252 7.06 -17.91 -3.94
N ILE A 253 7.40 -19.15 -3.53
CA ILE A 253 7.38 -19.57 -2.12
C ILE A 253 8.50 -18.90 -1.30
N GLU A 254 9.65 -18.61 -1.93
CA GLU A 254 10.86 -18.15 -1.23
C GLU A 254 11.04 -16.62 -1.23
N THR A 255 10.06 -15.84 -1.65
CA THR A 255 10.16 -14.36 -1.67
C THR A 255 9.80 -13.81 -0.28
N GLU A 256 10.72 -13.93 0.68
CA GLU A 256 10.56 -13.36 2.03
C GLU A 256 10.88 -11.85 2.12
N ASP A 257 11.54 -11.28 1.10
CA ASP A 257 11.96 -9.89 1.13
C ASP A 257 10.75 -8.94 1.07
N GLU A 258 10.70 -8.04 2.06
CA GLU A 258 9.72 -6.96 2.09
C GLU A 258 9.95 -6.01 0.91
N VAL A 259 8.91 -5.74 0.13
CA VAL A 259 8.94 -4.78 -0.96
C VAL A 259 8.36 -3.45 -0.49
N ASN A 260 9.17 -2.39 -0.56
CA ASN A 260 8.74 -1.03 -0.26
C ASN A 260 8.69 -0.15 -1.52
N ILE A 261 8.21 1.09 -1.38
CA ILE A 261 8.07 2.02 -2.50
C ILE A 261 9.41 2.37 -3.14
N GLU A 262 10.50 2.47 -2.36
CA GLU A 262 11.83 2.72 -2.90
C GLU A 262 12.27 1.58 -3.85
N THR A 263 12.02 0.33 -3.45
CA THR A 263 12.26 -0.85 -4.30
C THR A 263 11.46 -0.75 -5.60
N LEU A 264 10.17 -0.40 -5.52
CA LEU A 264 9.32 -0.24 -6.70
C LEU A 264 9.80 0.88 -7.61
N MET A 265 10.21 2.02 -7.07
CA MET A 265 10.72 3.15 -7.84
C MET A 265 12.01 2.80 -8.57
N ASN A 266 12.93 2.07 -7.92
CA ASN A 266 14.16 1.61 -8.53
C ASN A 266 13.90 0.63 -9.68
N LEU A 267 13.06 -0.38 -9.48
CA LEU A 267 12.68 -1.34 -10.53
C LEU A 267 11.94 -0.65 -11.70
N LYS A 268 11.19 0.40 -11.44
CA LYS A 268 10.53 1.20 -12.48
C LYS A 268 11.52 2.04 -13.28
N ALA A 269 12.56 2.57 -12.66
CA ALA A 269 13.58 3.38 -13.32
C ALA A 269 14.51 2.56 -14.24
N GLU A 270 14.60 1.25 -14.04
CA GLU A 270 15.41 0.32 -14.83
C GLU A 270 14.73 -0.15 -16.14
N GLN A 271 13.49 0.26 -16.39
CA GLN A 271 12.69 -0.10 -17.58
C GLN A 271 12.95 0.87 -18.75
#